data_24dc4570823f87019e714077dafb7739
#
_entry.id   24dc4570823f87019e714077dafb7739
#
_cell.length_a   1.000
_cell.length_b   1.000
_cell.length_c   1.000
_cell.angle_alpha   90.00
_cell.angle_beta   90.00
_cell.angle_gamma   90.00
#
_symmetry.space_group_name_H-M   'P 1'
#
loop_
_entity.id
_entity.type
_entity.pdbx_description
1 polymer ?
#
loop_
_entity_poly.entity_id
_entity_poly.type
_entity_poly.pdbx_seq_one_letter_code
_entity_poly.pdbx_strand_id
1 'polypeptide(L)'
;AAANLGSKTCLITMDMNKIGQMSCNPAVGGIAKGQIVREIDALGGYMGLVTDKTAIQFRILNRSKGPAMWSPRAQCDRNKFIWTWREILENIPNLHIWQDTVQEILVENGEVTGLTTVWGVTFRAKCVVLTAGTFLNGLTHVGRTMLPGGRMAEPASYQLTESIARHGITYGRMKTGTPVRIDGRSVHYEDMEIQEGENDFHKFSFMNNGVRHLKQLPCWTCFTNEETHRILREGLPDSPLFNGQIQSIGPRYCPSIETKIVTFPDKEQHQLFLEPEGETTQELYLNGFSSS
;
A
#
# COMPACT_ATOMS: atom_id res chain seq x y z
N ALA A 1 2.28 0.05 18.63
CA ALA A 1 1.67 0.97 19.62
C ALA A 1 1.34 0.24 20.92
N ALA A 2 0.45 -0.77 20.94
CA ALA A 2 0.00 -1.44 22.15
C ALA A 2 1.16 -1.99 23.00
N ALA A 3 2.14 -2.67 22.37
CA ALA A 3 3.32 -3.19 23.07
C ALA A 3 4.18 -2.07 23.69
N ASN A 4 4.37 -0.95 22.99
CA ASN A 4 5.12 0.20 23.51
C ASN A 4 4.42 0.86 24.71
N LEU A 5 3.09 0.73 24.80
CA LEU A 5 2.30 1.17 25.93
C LEU A 5 2.25 0.15 27.08
N GLY A 6 3.05 -0.91 27.01
CA GLY A 6 3.19 -1.93 28.05
C GLY A 6 2.23 -3.11 27.95
N SER A 7 1.36 -3.16 26.93
CA SER A 7 0.43 -4.28 26.74
C SER A 7 1.18 -5.49 26.18
N LYS A 8 0.93 -6.67 26.74
CA LYS A 8 1.37 -7.94 26.12
C LYS A 8 0.57 -8.14 24.83
N THR A 9 1.26 -8.10 23.71
CA THR A 9 0.66 -8.06 22.35
C THR A 9 1.14 -9.23 21.52
N CYS A 10 0.25 -9.81 20.73
CA CYS A 10 0.59 -10.79 19.69
C CYS A 10 0.18 -10.23 18.32
N LEU A 11 1.12 -10.10 17.40
CA LEU A 11 0.89 -9.79 15.99
C LEU A 11 0.78 -11.11 15.22
N ILE A 12 -0.40 -11.40 14.69
CA ILE A 12 -0.63 -12.58 13.85
C ILE A 12 -0.66 -12.14 12.39
N THR A 13 0.15 -12.77 11.56
CA THR A 13 0.28 -12.46 10.13
C THR A 13 0.41 -13.73 9.31
N MET A 14 -0.13 -13.71 8.09
CA MET A 14 -0.05 -14.83 7.16
C MET A 14 1.38 -15.12 6.71
N ASP A 15 2.21 -14.07 6.59
CA ASP A 15 3.61 -14.18 6.20
C ASP A 15 4.45 -13.13 6.93
N MET A 16 5.35 -13.59 7.79
CA MET A 16 6.24 -12.73 8.57
C MET A 16 7.25 -12.00 7.69
N ASN A 17 7.56 -12.50 6.49
CA ASN A 17 8.50 -11.86 5.56
C ASN A 17 7.86 -10.77 4.71
N LYS A 18 6.55 -10.54 4.89
CA LYS A 18 5.78 -9.55 4.12
C LYS A 18 5.14 -8.48 4.99
N ILE A 19 5.56 -8.37 6.25
CA ILE A 19 5.10 -7.32 7.16
C ILE A 19 5.47 -5.95 6.58
N GLY A 20 4.46 -5.09 6.42
CA GLY A 20 4.65 -3.75 5.86
C GLY A 20 4.88 -3.71 4.34
N GLN A 21 4.70 -4.83 3.62
CA GLN A 21 4.92 -4.88 2.17
C GLN A 21 4.09 -3.84 1.42
N MET A 22 4.78 -3.04 0.62
CA MET A 22 4.18 -2.04 -0.25
C MET A 22 3.68 -2.70 -1.55
N SER A 23 2.45 -3.20 -1.52
CA SER A 23 1.88 -4.01 -2.62
C SER A 23 1.54 -3.19 -3.86
N CYS A 24 1.15 -1.94 -3.68
CA CYS A 24 0.80 -1.04 -4.77
C CYS A 24 1.98 -0.11 -5.06
N ASN A 25 2.03 1.03 -4.45
CA ASN A 25 3.07 2.05 -4.65
C ASN A 25 4.17 1.90 -3.58
N PRO A 26 5.46 1.79 -3.92
CA PRO A 26 6.55 1.73 -2.95
C PRO A 26 6.85 3.12 -2.36
N ALA A 27 5.84 3.84 -1.94
CA ALA A 27 5.95 5.18 -1.40
C ALA A 27 5.10 5.40 -0.15
N VAL A 28 5.57 6.29 0.71
CA VAL A 28 4.90 6.74 1.92
C VAL A 28 4.54 8.21 1.81
N GLY A 29 3.37 8.57 2.30
CA GLY A 29 2.91 9.95 2.33
C GLY A 29 2.23 10.39 1.04
N GLY A 30 2.49 11.62 0.63
CA GLY A 30 1.76 12.30 -0.43
C GLY A 30 0.55 13.08 0.09
N ILE A 31 -0.26 13.60 -0.84
CA ILE A 31 -1.40 14.49 -0.53
C ILE A 31 -2.37 13.78 0.42
N ALA A 32 -2.73 14.46 1.50
CA ALA A 32 -3.61 14.00 2.59
C ALA A 32 -3.13 12.73 3.36
N LYS A 33 -1.91 12.25 3.08
CA LYS A 33 -1.35 11.06 3.74
C LYS A 33 -0.07 11.38 4.51
N GLY A 34 0.78 12.27 3.99
CA GLY A 34 2.05 12.64 4.63
C GLY A 34 1.86 13.25 6.01
N GLN A 35 0.80 14.03 6.20
CA GLN A 35 0.42 14.62 7.48
C GLN A 35 0.10 13.53 8.51
N ILE A 36 -0.68 12.52 8.12
CA ILE A 36 -1.04 11.38 8.98
C ILE A 36 0.20 10.60 9.44
N VAL A 37 1.18 10.40 8.55
CA VAL A 37 2.44 9.75 8.94
C VAL A 37 3.16 10.54 10.02
N ARG A 38 3.17 11.88 9.94
CA ARG A 38 3.75 12.74 10.96
C ARG A 38 2.97 12.71 12.28
N GLU A 39 1.67 12.65 12.22
CA GLU A 39 0.82 12.49 13.42
C GLU A 39 1.09 11.14 14.12
N ILE A 40 1.22 10.06 13.34
CA ILE A 40 1.59 8.72 13.85
C ILE A 40 2.97 8.77 14.51
N ASP A 41 3.94 9.44 13.90
CA ASP A 41 5.29 9.61 14.44
C ASP A 41 5.29 10.39 15.76
N ALA A 42 4.53 11.49 15.83
CA ALA A 42 4.37 12.28 17.05
C ALA A 42 3.77 11.49 18.22
N LEU A 43 2.98 10.46 17.93
CA LEU A 43 2.42 9.53 18.91
C LEU A 43 3.36 8.32 19.22
N GLY A 44 4.61 8.36 18.74
CA GLY A 44 5.60 7.30 18.97
C GLY A 44 5.50 6.11 18.03
N GLY A 45 4.85 6.28 16.86
CA GLY A 45 4.81 5.27 15.81
C GLY A 45 6.09 5.23 14.99
N TYR A 46 6.35 4.10 14.33
CA TYR A 46 7.61 3.86 13.60
C TYR A 46 7.53 4.15 12.10
N MET A 47 6.36 4.49 11.56
CA MET A 47 6.18 4.66 10.11
C MET A 47 7.13 5.72 9.54
N GLY A 48 7.26 6.86 10.20
CA GLY A 48 8.18 7.93 9.82
C GLY A 48 9.65 7.48 9.85
N LEU A 49 10.07 6.81 10.92
CA LEU A 49 11.43 6.28 11.09
C LEU A 49 11.81 5.27 10.00
N VAL A 50 10.91 4.30 9.74
CA VAL A 50 11.15 3.29 8.69
C VAL A 50 11.23 3.95 7.32
N THR A 51 10.35 4.92 7.06
CA THR A 51 10.37 5.69 5.81
C THR A 51 11.69 6.40 5.61
N ASP A 52 12.16 7.12 6.62
CA ASP A 52 13.42 7.88 6.53
C ASP A 52 14.64 6.96 6.34
N LYS A 53 14.64 5.78 6.97
CA LYS A 53 15.70 4.77 6.81
C LYS A 53 15.76 4.16 5.40
N THR A 54 14.63 4.11 4.71
CA THR A 54 14.49 3.36 3.45
C THR A 54 14.14 4.21 2.24
N ALA A 55 14.07 5.55 2.41
CA ALA A 55 13.77 6.49 1.35
C ALA A 55 14.89 6.56 0.30
N ILE A 56 14.53 6.31 -0.94
CA ILE A 56 15.38 6.46 -2.13
C ILE A 56 15.06 7.75 -2.92
N GLN A 57 13.94 8.40 -2.62
CA GLN A 57 13.63 9.75 -3.09
C GLN A 57 12.70 10.43 -2.08
N PHE A 58 12.86 11.73 -1.89
CA PHE A 58 11.98 12.53 -1.05
C PHE A 58 11.55 13.80 -1.76
N ARG A 59 10.27 14.17 -1.62
CA ARG A 59 9.69 15.39 -2.16
C ARG A 59 8.60 15.95 -1.26
N ILE A 60 8.46 17.27 -1.25
CA ILE A 60 7.28 17.95 -0.69
C ILE A 60 6.33 18.30 -1.85
N LEU A 61 5.19 17.65 -1.89
CA LEU A 61 4.15 17.96 -2.86
C LEU A 61 3.39 19.23 -2.45
N ASN A 62 2.78 19.89 -3.44
CA ASN A 62 2.00 21.13 -3.24
C ASN A 62 2.80 22.33 -2.67
N ARG A 63 4.10 22.43 -2.90
CA ARG A 63 4.90 23.58 -2.42
C ARG A 63 4.32 24.94 -2.86
N SER A 64 3.81 25.03 -4.07
CA SER A 64 3.21 26.26 -4.61
C SER A 64 1.91 26.69 -3.92
N LYS A 65 1.29 25.78 -3.14
CA LYS A 65 0.00 26.05 -2.46
C LYS A 65 0.17 26.52 -1.02
N GLY A 66 1.40 26.73 -0.56
CA GLY A 66 1.73 27.20 0.78
C GLY A 66 1.88 26.08 1.83
N PRO A 67 2.48 26.39 2.99
CA PRO A 67 2.91 25.41 4.00
C PRO A 67 1.80 24.51 4.54
N ALA A 68 0.57 25.01 4.66
CA ALA A 68 -0.58 24.23 5.13
C ALA A 68 -0.94 23.08 4.18
N MET A 69 -0.55 23.18 2.91
CA MET A 69 -0.83 22.18 1.88
C MET A 69 0.39 21.30 1.56
N TRP A 70 1.52 21.57 2.18
CA TRP A 70 2.74 20.79 1.96
C TRP A 70 2.54 19.36 2.40
N SER A 71 2.81 18.45 1.49
CA SER A 71 2.56 17.03 1.71
C SER A 71 3.83 16.24 1.44
N PRO A 72 4.55 15.80 2.49
CA PRO A 72 5.76 15.01 2.33
C PRO A 72 5.43 13.67 1.67
N ARG A 73 6.27 13.27 0.73
CA ARG A 73 6.23 11.97 0.05
C ARG A 73 7.64 11.42 -0.07
N ALA A 74 7.83 10.19 0.30
CA ALA A 74 9.06 9.46 0.08
C ALA A 74 8.80 8.21 -0.77
N GLN A 75 9.62 8.02 -1.82
CA GLN A 75 9.77 6.75 -2.49
C GLN A 75 10.74 5.91 -1.66
N CYS A 76 10.38 4.66 -1.37
CA CYS A 76 11.18 3.78 -0.53
C CYS A 76 11.70 2.58 -1.32
N ASP A 77 12.83 2.04 -0.90
CA ASP A 77 13.24 0.71 -1.30
C ASP A 77 12.27 -0.31 -0.65
N ARG A 78 11.49 -0.98 -1.47
CA ARG A 78 10.40 -1.87 -1.04
C ARG A 78 10.89 -3.03 -0.16
N ASN A 79 12.01 -3.62 -0.52
CA ASN A 79 12.56 -4.75 0.23
C ASN A 79 13.18 -4.31 1.56
N LYS A 80 13.95 -3.23 1.55
CA LYS A 80 14.53 -2.66 2.77
C LYS A 80 13.45 -2.17 3.74
N PHE A 81 12.33 -1.66 3.23
CA PHE A 81 11.18 -1.26 4.04
C PHE A 81 10.60 -2.44 4.84
N ILE A 82 10.40 -3.59 4.19
CA ILE A 82 9.93 -4.82 4.84
C ILE A 82 10.91 -5.28 5.93
N TRP A 83 12.20 -5.36 5.58
CA TRP A 83 13.22 -5.83 6.52
C TRP A 83 13.39 -4.88 7.71
N THR A 84 13.34 -3.58 7.48
CA THR A 84 13.42 -2.58 8.56
C THR A 84 12.24 -2.69 9.52
N TRP A 85 11.02 -2.90 8.99
CA TRP A 85 9.86 -3.19 9.83
C TRP A 85 10.05 -4.45 10.66
N ARG A 86 10.50 -5.52 10.02
CA ARG A 86 10.72 -6.81 10.67
C ARG A 86 11.73 -6.68 11.83
N GLU A 87 12.86 -6.04 11.56
CA GLU A 87 13.90 -5.77 12.56
C GLU A 87 13.35 -5.01 13.77
N ILE A 88 12.63 -3.93 13.53
CA ILE A 88 12.03 -3.12 14.60
C ILE A 88 11.04 -3.95 15.42
N LEU A 89 10.13 -4.66 14.77
CA LEU A 89 9.06 -5.38 15.45
C LEU A 89 9.61 -6.53 16.33
N GLU A 90 10.63 -7.25 15.86
CA GLU A 90 11.26 -8.33 16.62
C GLU A 90 12.01 -7.84 17.88
N ASN A 91 12.38 -6.56 17.91
CA ASN A 91 13.07 -5.93 19.03
C ASN A 91 12.13 -5.14 19.98
N ILE A 92 10.83 -5.14 19.77
CA ILE A 92 9.89 -4.47 20.67
C ILE A 92 9.56 -5.38 21.87
N PRO A 93 9.83 -4.95 23.10
CA PRO A 93 9.42 -5.69 24.30
C PRO A 93 7.89 -5.90 24.32
N ASN A 94 7.43 -7.00 24.89
CA ASN A 94 6.01 -7.38 24.98
C ASN A 94 5.29 -7.62 23.64
N LEU A 95 6.00 -7.63 22.51
CA LEU A 95 5.46 -8.00 21.22
C LEU A 95 5.89 -9.41 20.83
N HIS A 96 4.93 -10.27 20.61
CA HIS A 96 5.13 -11.61 20.04
C HIS A 96 4.62 -11.60 18.60
N ILE A 97 5.33 -12.28 17.71
CA ILE A 97 4.92 -12.43 16.31
C ILE A 97 4.59 -13.90 16.07
N TRP A 98 3.46 -14.17 15.44
CA TRP A 98 3.00 -15.50 15.10
C TRP A 98 2.57 -15.55 13.63
N GLN A 99 3.08 -16.55 12.90
CA GLN A 99 2.72 -16.72 11.50
C GLN A 99 1.59 -17.71 11.36
N ASP A 100 0.39 -17.18 11.03
CA ASP A 100 -0.81 -17.97 10.79
C ASP A 100 -1.90 -17.08 10.17
N THR A 101 -3.01 -17.67 9.75
CA THR A 101 -4.20 -16.98 9.25
C THR A 101 -5.31 -17.04 10.28
N VAL A 102 -5.82 -15.88 10.70
CA VAL A 102 -6.96 -15.82 11.61
C VAL A 102 -8.24 -16.13 10.84
N GLN A 103 -9.07 -17.01 11.39
CA GLN A 103 -10.35 -17.39 10.79
C GLN A 103 -11.58 -16.96 11.58
N GLU A 104 -11.47 -16.80 12.90
CA GLU A 104 -12.61 -16.49 13.74
C GLU A 104 -12.25 -15.62 14.95
N ILE A 105 -13.14 -14.72 15.31
CA ILE A 105 -13.11 -13.96 16.56
C ILE A 105 -13.99 -14.68 17.58
N LEU A 106 -13.47 -14.91 18.77
CA LEU A 106 -14.19 -15.51 19.87
C LEU A 106 -14.86 -14.44 20.72
N VAL A 107 -16.16 -14.60 20.94
CA VAL A 107 -16.98 -13.71 21.77
C VAL A 107 -17.80 -14.54 22.74
N GLU A 108 -17.72 -14.23 24.02
CA GLU A 108 -18.48 -14.82 25.09
C GLU A 108 -19.21 -13.73 25.86
N ASN A 109 -20.53 -13.87 26.06
CA ASN A 109 -21.37 -12.88 26.76
C ASN A 109 -21.26 -11.43 26.20
N GLY A 110 -21.05 -11.27 24.88
CA GLY A 110 -20.90 -9.98 24.25
C GLY A 110 -19.52 -9.35 24.32
N GLU A 111 -18.56 -10.01 24.94
CA GLU A 111 -17.17 -9.55 25.06
C GLU A 111 -16.22 -10.41 24.22
N VAL A 112 -15.25 -9.79 23.58
CA VAL A 112 -14.18 -10.48 22.87
C VAL A 112 -13.30 -11.21 23.88
N THR A 113 -13.12 -12.53 23.67
CA THR A 113 -12.28 -13.39 24.50
C THR A 113 -11.04 -13.90 23.79
N GLY A 114 -10.95 -13.69 22.49
CA GLY A 114 -9.80 -14.11 21.69
C GLY A 114 -10.10 -14.33 20.22
N LEU A 115 -9.34 -15.24 19.63
CA LEU A 115 -9.49 -15.64 18.23
C LEU A 115 -8.97 -17.06 17.99
N THR A 116 -9.36 -17.65 16.85
CA THR A 116 -8.79 -18.92 16.34
C THR A 116 -8.15 -18.72 14.99
N THR A 117 -7.18 -19.55 14.67
CA THR A 117 -6.50 -19.59 13.40
C THR A 117 -6.88 -20.81 12.57
N VAL A 118 -6.53 -20.82 11.29
CA VAL A 118 -6.82 -21.94 10.36
C VAL A 118 -6.13 -23.24 10.78
N TRP A 119 -5.01 -23.15 11.51
CA TRP A 119 -4.31 -24.32 12.05
C TRP A 119 -4.84 -24.77 13.42
N GLY A 120 -5.96 -24.20 13.87
CA GLY A 120 -6.65 -24.58 15.11
C GLY A 120 -6.01 -24.03 16.38
N VAL A 121 -5.08 -23.07 16.27
CA VAL A 121 -4.49 -22.42 17.45
C VAL A 121 -5.46 -21.38 17.99
N THR A 122 -5.71 -21.43 19.30
CA THR A 122 -6.54 -20.47 20.01
C THR A 122 -5.68 -19.47 20.78
N PHE A 123 -5.91 -18.19 20.55
CA PHE A 123 -5.31 -17.11 21.32
C PHE A 123 -6.37 -16.46 22.20
N ARG A 124 -6.11 -16.39 23.51
CA ARG A 124 -6.93 -15.63 24.45
C ARG A 124 -6.45 -14.19 24.53
N ALA A 125 -7.38 -13.25 24.33
CA ALA A 125 -7.08 -11.82 24.34
C ALA A 125 -8.31 -11.02 24.78
N LYS A 126 -8.08 -9.92 25.51
CA LYS A 126 -9.14 -8.98 25.92
C LYS A 126 -9.58 -8.07 24.78
N CYS A 127 -8.72 -7.83 23.82
CA CYS A 127 -9.00 -6.98 22.66
C CYS A 127 -8.36 -7.59 21.41
N VAL A 128 -9.03 -7.41 20.28
CA VAL A 128 -8.52 -7.77 18.96
C VAL A 128 -8.59 -6.55 18.06
N VAL A 129 -7.48 -6.25 17.37
CA VAL A 129 -7.38 -5.18 16.38
C VAL A 129 -7.22 -5.84 15.01
N LEU A 130 -8.18 -5.63 14.12
CA LEU A 130 -8.18 -6.20 12.78
C LEU A 130 -7.59 -5.20 11.78
N THR A 131 -6.48 -5.60 11.13
CA THR A 131 -5.77 -4.80 10.12
C THR A 131 -5.48 -5.65 8.87
N ALA A 132 -6.50 -6.32 8.36
CA ALA A 132 -6.39 -7.41 7.38
C ALA A 132 -6.08 -6.96 5.93
N GLY A 133 -5.95 -5.66 5.67
CA GLY A 133 -5.61 -5.17 4.33
C GLY A 133 -6.62 -5.61 3.27
N THR A 134 -6.13 -6.19 2.17
CA THR A 134 -6.93 -6.64 1.02
C THR A 134 -7.27 -8.14 1.06
N PHE A 135 -7.03 -8.82 2.18
CA PHE A 135 -7.07 -10.29 2.25
C PHE A 135 -8.43 -10.89 2.56
N LEU A 136 -9.34 -10.14 3.27
CA LEU A 136 -10.66 -10.69 3.67
C LEU A 136 -11.51 -11.00 2.43
N ASN A 137 -11.73 -12.30 2.20
CA ASN A 137 -12.41 -12.81 1.00
C ASN A 137 -11.85 -12.17 -0.28
N GLY A 138 -10.52 -11.96 -0.33
CA GLY A 138 -9.84 -11.26 -1.41
C GLY A 138 -10.02 -11.94 -2.76
N LEU A 139 -10.17 -11.12 -3.80
CA LEU A 139 -10.26 -11.57 -5.19
C LEU A 139 -9.37 -10.67 -6.04
N THR A 140 -8.41 -11.27 -6.75
CA THR A 140 -7.51 -10.58 -7.67
C THR A 140 -8.00 -10.72 -9.10
N HIS A 141 -7.94 -9.64 -9.86
CA HIS A 141 -8.29 -9.58 -11.27
C HIS A 141 -7.05 -9.27 -12.08
N VAL A 142 -6.74 -10.09 -13.09
CA VAL A 142 -5.67 -9.86 -14.06
C VAL A 142 -6.23 -10.15 -15.46
N GLY A 143 -6.52 -9.10 -16.21
CA GLY A 143 -7.29 -9.22 -17.43
C GLY A 143 -8.65 -9.86 -17.17
N ARG A 144 -8.97 -10.94 -17.89
CA ARG A 144 -10.22 -11.70 -17.72
C ARG A 144 -10.13 -12.79 -16.64
N THR A 145 -8.96 -13.00 -16.04
CA THR A 145 -8.75 -14.04 -15.03
C THR A 145 -9.03 -13.51 -13.64
N MET A 146 -9.82 -14.26 -12.88
CA MET A 146 -10.11 -13.98 -11.47
C MET A 146 -9.60 -15.12 -10.61
N LEU A 147 -8.77 -14.80 -9.63
CA LEU A 147 -8.21 -15.77 -8.69
C LEU A 147 -8.45 -15.32 -7.25
N PRO A 148 -8.86 -16.25 -6.37
CA PRO A 148 -8.89 -15.96 -4.94
C PRO A 148 -7.52 -15.54 -4.43
N GLY A 149 -7.44 -14.38 -3.78
CA GLY A 149 -6.17 -13.88 -3.26
C GLY A 149 -6.29 -12.46 -2.74
N GLY A 150 -5.50 -12.13 -1.74
CA GLY A 150 -5.39 -10.77 -1.22
C GLY A 150 -4.41 -9.91 -2.01
N ARG A 151 -3.41 -10.56 -2.61
CA ARG A 151 -2.40 -10.02 -3.55
C ARG A 151 -2.05 -11.11 -4.56
N MET A 152 -1.37 -10.75 -5.64
CA MET A 152 -0.91 -11.73 -6.63
C MET A 152 -0.05 -12.81 -5.96
N ALA A 153 -0.39 -14.07 -6.21
CA ALA A 153 0.24 -15.26 -5.64
C ALA A 153 0.16 -15.39 -4.10
N GLU A 154 -0.74 -14.65 -3.45
CA GLU A 154 -0.96 -14.78 -2.02
C GLU A 154 -2.43 -15.13 -1.73
N PRO A 155 -2.69 -16.11 -0.83
CA PRO A 155 -4.05 -16.59 -0.58
C PRO A 155 -4.93 -15.51 0.04
N ALA A 156 -6.24 -15.65 -0.12
CA ALA A 156 -7.21 -14.86 0.63
C ALA A 156 -7.41 -15.43 2.04
N SER A 157 -7.87 -14.59 2.98
CA SER A 157 -8.34 -15.00 4.29
C SER A 157 -9.84 -15.21 4.24
N TYR A 158 -10.28 -16.42 4.51
CA TYR A 158 -11.69 -16.80 4.53
C TYR A 158 -12.22 -16.93 5.95
N GLN A 159 -13.55 -16.94 6.10
CA GLN A 159 -14.30 -17.13 7.34
C GLN A 159 -14.25 -15.97 8.33
N LEU A 160 -13.18 -15.20 8.38
CA LEU A 160 -13.05 -14.08 9.32
C LEU A 160 -14.10 -12.99 9.06
N THR A 161 -14.41 -12.72 7.80
CA THR A 161 -15.47 -11.76 7.43
C THR A 161 -16.83 -12.20 7.97
N GLU A 162 -17.17 -13.47 7.78
CA GLU A 162 -18.40 -14.07 8.27
C GLU A 162 -18.42 -14.13 9.81
N SER A 163 -17.27 -14.36 10.43
CA SER A 163 -17.13 -14.32 11.88
C SER A 163 -17.48 -12.96 12.46
N ILE A 164 -16.89 -11.87 11.94
CA ILE A 164 -17.22 -10.52 12.42
C ILE A 164 -18.66 -10.12 12.12
N ALA A 165 -19.21 -10.58 10.99
CA ALA A 165 -20.61 -10.31 10.62
C ALA A 165 -21.61 -10.95 11.59
N ARG A 166 -21.32 -12.14 12.11
CA ARG A 166 -22.15 -12.79 13.15
C ARG A 166 -22.26 -11.97 14.43
N HIS A 167 -21.31 -11.06 14.67
CA HIS A 167 -21.31 -10.12 15.80
C HIS A 167 -21.89 -8.75 15.47
N GLY A 168 -22.63 -8.62 14.35
CA GLY A 168 -23.34 -7.39 13.97
C GLY A 168 -22.49 -6.34 13.26
N ILE A 169 -21.25 -6.65 12.89
CA ILE A 169 -20.40 -5.73 12.12
C ILE A 169 -20.72 -5.87 10.63
N THR A 170 -21.22 -4.82 10.03
CA THR A 170 -21.47 -4.77 8.59
C THR A 170 -20.16 -4.57 7.81
N TYR A 171 -20.08 -5.16 6.65
CA TYR A 171 -18.93 -5.02 5.76
C TYR A 171 -19.37 -4.75 4.32
N GLY A 172 -18.45 -4.21 3.53
CA GLY A 172 -18.64 -3.97 2.11
C GLY A 172 -17.38 -4.33 1.33
N ARG A 173 -17.52 -4.48 0.04
CA ARG A 173 -16.37 -4.73 -0.84
C ARG A 173 -15.85 -3.42 -1.40
N MET A 174 -14.53 -3.31 -1.47
CA MET A 174 -13.84 -2.17 -2.08
C MET A 174 -12.89 -2.69 -3.18
N LYS A 175 -12.81 -1.92 -4.28
CA LYS A 175 -11.87 -2.19 -5.36
C LYS A 175 -10.62 -1.34 -5.18
N THR A 176 -9.46 -1.95 -5.35
CA THR A 176 -8.19 -1.24 -5.49
C THR A 176 -7.53 -1.63 -6.81
N GLY A 177 -6.89 -0.68 -7.50
CA GLY A 177 -6.11 -0.95 -8.71
C GLY A 177 -4.62 -0.98 -8.40
N THR A 178 -3.89 -1.86 -9.09
CA THR A 178 -2.43 -1.93 -9.01
C THR A 178 -1.85 -1.74 -10.40
N PRO A 179 -0.95 -0.77 -10.62
CA PRO A 179 -0.24 -0.60 -11.88
C PRO A 179 0.68 -1.77 -12.20
N VAL A 180 1.00 -1.90 -13.46
CA VAL A 180 2.01 -2.84 -13.95
C VAL A 180 3.39 -2.49 -13.43
N ARG A 181 4.25 -3.50 -13.33
CA ARG A 181 5.69 -3.35 -13.16
C ARG A 181 6.37 -3.47 -14.50
N ILE A 182 7.41 -2.69 -14.66
CA ILE A 182 8.19 -2.61 -15.89
C ILE A 182 9.62 -3.04 -15.59
N ASP A 183 10.20 -3.82 -16.49
CA ASP A 183 11.63 -4.14 -16.46
C ASP A 183 12.41 -2.91 -16.93
N GLY A 184 13.18 -2.29 -16.04
CA GLY A 184 13.98 -1.10 -16.34
C GLY A 184 14.98 -1.27 -17.47
N ARG A 185 15.37 -2.52 -17.81
CA ARG A 185 16.24 -2.80 -18.95
C ARG A 185 15.56 -2.62 -20.30
N SER A 186 14.22 -2.57 -20.33
CA SER A 186 13.41 -2.38 -21.54
C SER A 186 12.99 -0.93 -21.76
N VAL A 187 13.41 0.00 -20.88
CA VAL A 187 12.96 1.39 -20.89
C VAL A 187 13.92 2.26 -21.69
N HIS A 188 13.36 3.11 -22.54
CA HIS A 188 14.05 4.17 -23.27
C HIS A 188 14.03 5.47 -22.43
N TYR A 189 14.97 5.60 -21.51
CA TYR A 189 15.03 6.71 -20.55
C TYR A 189 15.29 8.06 -21.23
N GLU A 190 15.94 8.06 -22.39
CA GLU A 190 16.22 9.23 -23.21
C GLU A 190 14.97 9.98 -23.68
N ASP A 191 13.83 9.27 -23.76
CA ASP A 191 12.54 9.83 -24.18
C ASP A 191 11.74 10.43 -23.00
N MET A 192 12.30 10.43 -21.80
CA MET A 192 11.58 10.81 -20.58
C MET A 192 12.24 11.98 -19.86
N GLU A 193 11.43 12.79 -19.19
CA GLU A 193 11.91 13.83 -18.31
C GLU A 193 12.30 13.27 -16.94
N ILE A 194 13.55 13.54 -16.53
CA ILE A 194 14.07 13.13 -15.22
C ILE A 194 13.43 13.98 -14.12
N GLN A 195 12.91 13.35 -13.10
CA GLN A 195 12.39 13.97 -11.91
C GLN A 195 13.26 13.62 -10.70
N GLU A 196 14.17 14.53 -10.35
CA GLU A 196 15.02 14.37 -9.17
C GLU A 196 14.25 14.53 -7.86
N GLY A 197 14.77 13.92 -6.81
CA GLY A 197 14.36 14.20 -5.44
C GLY A 197 14.78 15.61 -5.01
N GLU A 198 14.22 16.08 -3.92
CA GLU A 198 14.65 17.37 -3.35
C GLU A 198 15.98 17.22 -2.61
N ASN A 199 16.87 18.21 -2.78
CA ASN A 199 18.15 18.25 -2.08
C ASN A 199 17.97 18.51 -0.58
N ASP A 200 16.96 19.27 -0.21
CA ASP A 200 16.56 19.47 1.17
C ASP A 200 15.88 18.21 1.69
N PHE A 201 16.54 17.51 2.60
CA PHE A 201 15.95 16.32 3.22
C PHE A 201 14.96 16.72 4.31
N HIS A 202 13.69 16.79 3.94
CA HIS A 202 12.60 16.94 4.89
C HIS A 202 12.15 15.56 5.37
N LYS A 203 12.77 15.10 6.43
CA LYS A 203 12.45 13.81 7.06
C LYS A 203 10.99 13.72 7.51
N PHE A 204 10.46 12.50 7.55
CA PHE A 204 9.14 12.23 8.12
C PHE A 204 9.18 12.23 9.64
N SER A 205 10.15 11.56 10.24
CA SER A 205 10.20 11.37 11.69
C SER A 205 10.81 12.58 12.40
N PHE A 206 10.19 12.98 13.49
CA PHE A 206 10.75 13.95 14.42
C PHE A 206 11.96 13.40 15.17
N MET A 207 12.08 12.07 15.29
CA MET A 207 13.16 11.38 15.97
C MET A 207 14.39 11.15 15.09
N ASN A 208 14.30 11.36 13.77
CA ASN A 208 15.42 11.23 12.86
C ASN A 208 16.34 12.47 12.95
N ASN A 209 17.64 12.24 12.90
CA ASN A 209 18.66 13.30 12.89
C ASN A 209 18.86 13.97 11.52
N GLY A 210 18.08 13.60 10.49
CA GLY A 210 18.14 14.16 9.15
C GLY A 210 19.19 13.52 8.23
N VAL A 211 19.74 12.37 8.59
CA VAL A 211 20.69 11.63 7.74
C VAL A 211 19.94 10.80 6.71
N ARG A 212 20.34 10.90 5.45
CA ARG A 212 19.91 9.96 4.39
C ARG A 212 20.72 8.68 4.49
N HIS A 213 20.04 7.54 4.47
CA HIS A 213 20.66 6.22 4.63
C HIS A 213 20.94 5.54 3.28
N LEU A 214 20.17 5.87 2.25
CA LEU A 214 20.26 5.23 0.94
C LEU A 214 20.63 6.22 -0.17
N LYS A 215 21.16 5.68 -1.27
CA LYS A 215 21.38 6.43 -2.49
C LYS A 215 20.05 6.97 -3.00
N GLN A 216 20.02 8.24 -3.36
CA GLN A 216 18.83 8.84 -3.95
C GLN A 216 18.76 8.52 -5.45
N LEU A 217 17.57 8.15 -5.89
CA LEU A 217 17.28 7.78 -7.28
C LEU A 217 16.25 8.73 -7.87
N PRO A 218 16.37 9.09 -9.16
CA PRO A 218 15.34 9.85 -9.84
C PRO A 218 14.11 8.98 -10.14
N CYS A 219 12.99 9.63 -10.41
CA CYS A 219 11.88 9.07 -11.16
C CYS A 219 11.87 9.66 -12.56
N TRP A 220 11.07 9.12 -13.46
CA TRP A 220 10.92 9.66 -14.81
C TRP A 220 9.45 9.96 -15.08
N THR A 221 9.23 11.11 -15.71
CA THR A 221 7.91 11.54 -16.15
C THR A 221 7.69 11.06 -17.58
N CYS A 222 6.58 10.42 -17.82
CA CYS A 222 6.11 10.05 -19.16
C CYS A 222 4.61 10.32 -19.28
N PHE A 223 4.05 10.11 -20.46
CA PHE A 223 2.65 10.44 -20.75
C PHE A 223 2.01 9.32 -21.56
N THR A 224 0.70 9.14 -21.39
CA THR A 224 -0.11 8.41 -22.36
C THR A 224 -0.25 9.24 -23.64
N ASN A 225 -0.57 8.60 -24.74
CA ASN A 225 -0.81 9.22 -26.03
C ASN A 225 -2.14 8.75 -26.63
N GLU A 226 -2.49 9.27 -27.80
CA GLU A 226 -3.74 8.96 -28.49
C GLU A 226 -3.89 7.45 -28.74
N GLU A 227 -2.84 6.77 -29.16
CA GLU A 227 -2.85 5.32 -29.42
C GLU A 227 -3.10 4.53 -28.12
N THR A 228 -2.48 4.93 -27.01
CA THR A 228 -2.77 4.38 -25.68
C THR A 228 -4.25 4.55 -25.34
N HIS A 229 -4.80 5.75 -25.57
CA HIS A 229 -6.21 6.03 -25.29
C HIS A 229 -7.15 5.22 -26.18
N ARG A 230 -6.82 5.03 -27.47
CA ARG A 230 -7.59 4.20 -28.39
C ARG A 230 -7.68 2.76 -27.89
N ILE A 231 -6.53 2.15 -27.56
CA ILE A 231 -6.45 0.78 -27.04
C ILE A 231 -7.25 0.64 -25.74
N LEU A 232 -7.11 1.60 -24.82
CA LEU A 232 -7.85 1.57 -23.55
C LEU A 232 -9.37 1.68 -23.77
N ARG A 233 -9.83 2.53 -24.68
CA ARG A 233 -11.26 2.65 -25.02
C ARG A 233 -11.82 1.35 -25.63
N GLU A 234 -11.07 0.71 -26.50
CA GLU A 234 -11.44 -0.58 -27.06
C GLU A 234 -11.54 -1.69 -26.01
N GLY A 235 -10.70 -1.63 -24.98
CA GLY A 235 -10.70 -2.58 -23.87
C GLY A 235 -11.77 -2.33 -22.78
N LEU A 236 -12.45 -1.17 -22.77
CA LEU A 236 -13.43 -0.84 -21.73
C LEU A 236 -14.55 -1.88 -21.56
N PRO A 237 -15.13 -2.47 -22.62
CA PRO A 237 -16.18 -3.49 -22.47
C PRO A 237 -15.71 -4.75 -21.74
N ASP A 238 -14.40 -5.04 -21.78
CA ASP A 238 -13.78 -6.17 -21.11
C ASP A 238 -13.31 -5.86 -19.69
N SER A 239 -13.23 -4.57 -19.33
CA SER A 239 -12.77 -4.17 -17.99
C SER A 239 -13.77 -4.59 -16.91
N PRO A 240 -13.34 -5.29 -15.85
CA PRO A 240 -14.20 -5.72 -14.75
C PRO A 240 -14.96 -4.57 -14.08
N LEU A 241 -14.41 -3.37 -14.11
CA LEU A 241 -15.04 -2.17 -13.56
C LEU A 241 -16.25 -1.69 -14.42
N PHE A 242 -16.18 -1.87 -15.74
CA PHE A 242 -17.18 -1.37 -16.68
C PHE A 242 -18.14 -2.45 -17.19
N ASN A 243 -17.77 -3.73 -17.09
CA ASN A 243 -18.63 -4.85 -17.48
C ASN A 243 -19.57 -5.32 -16.36
N GLY A 244 -19.54 -4.69 -15.18
CA GLY A 244 -20.40 -5.02 -14.05
C GLY A 244 -19.91 -6.15 -13.14
N GLN A 245 -18.75 -6.73 -13.37
CA GLN A 245 -18.15 -7.74 -12.48
C GLN A 245 -17.73 -7.13 -11.13
N ILE A 246 -17.17 -5.91 -11.15
CA ILE A 246 -16.84 -5.16 -9.95
C ILE A 246 -17.96 -4.18 -9.64
N GLN A 247 -18.75 -4.46 -8.61
CA GLN A 247 -19.85 -3.60 -8.15
C GLN A 247 -19.48 -2.73 -6.95
N SER A 248 -18.21 -2.73 -6.55
CA SER A 248 -17.72 -1.99 -5.41
C SER A 248 -17.25 -0.59 -5.77
N ILE A 249 -17.33 0.32 -4.79
CA ILE A 249 -16.82 1.68 -4.93
C ILE A 249 -15.30 1.68 -4.84
N GLY A 250 -14.61 2.24 -5.84
CA GLY A 250 -13.17 2.48 -5.79
C GLY A 250 -12.79 3.61 -4.81
N PRO A 251 -11.56 3.63 -4.29
CA PRO A 251 -11.10 4.71 -3.43
C PRO A 251 -11.03 6.03 -4.21
N ARG A 252 -11.49 7.11 -3.59
CA ARG A 252 -11.63 8.45 -4.22
C ARG A 252 -10.35 8.99 -4.86
N TYR A 253 -9.18 8.68 -4.27
CA TYR A 253 -7.90 9.26 -4.68
C TYR A 253 -7.00 8.30 -5.46
N CYS A 254 -7.53 7.18 -5.95
CA CYS A 254 -6.80 6.23 -6.78
C CYS A 254 -7.67 5.78 -7.97
N PRO A 255 -7.99 6.71 -8.90
CA PRO A 255 -8.74 6.33 -10.09
C PRO A 255 -7.88 5.45 -10.99
N SER A 256 -8.48 4.42 -11.56
CA SER A 256 -7.83 3.62 -12.60
C SER A 256 -7.64 4.43 -13.89
N ILE A 257 -6.77 3.97 -14.76
CA ILE A 257 -6.54 4.65 -16.04
C ILE A 257 -7.81 4.66 -16.89
N GLU A 258 -8.60 3.60 -16.85
CA GLU A 258 -9.90 3.49 -17.54
C GLU A 258 -10.85 4.58 -17.03
N THR A 259 -10.91 4.78 -15.72
CA THR A 259 -11.74 5.86 -15.13
C THR A 259 -11.30 7.24 -15.61
N LYS A 260 -9.98 7.46 -15.75
CA LYS A 260 -9.46 8.73 -16.26
C LYS A 260 -9.88 8.96 -17.72
N ILE A 261 -9.77 7.95 -18.57
CA ILE A 261 -10.15 8.02 -19.98
C ILE A 261 -11.65 8.31 -20.16
N VAL A 262 -12.50 7.71 -19.31
CA VAL A 262 -13.94 7.92 -19.35
C VAL A 262 -14.33 9.29 -18.78
N THR A 263 -13.71 9.70 -17.68
CA THR A 263 -14.04 10.97 -17.01
C THR A 263 -13.51 12.20 -17.77
N PHE A 264 -12.39 12.04 -18.46
CA PHE A 264 -11.73 13.13 -19.21
C PHE A 264 -11.47 12.72 -20.67
N PRO A 265 -12.54 12.52 -21.47
CA PRO A 265 -12.44 11.96 -22.83
C PRO A 265 -11.66 12.85 -23.80
N ASP A 266 -11.70 14.17 -23.59
CA ASP A 266 -11.05 15.17 -24.46
C ASP A 266 -9.59 15.44 -24.07
N LYS A 267 -9.08 14.78 -23.05
CA LYS A 267 -7.70 14.96 -22.62
C LYS A 267 -6.76 14.15 -23.51
N GLU A 268 -5.84 14.83 -24.18
CA GLU A 268 -4.93 14.21 -25.16
C GLU A 268 -3.91 13.27 -24.49
N GLN A 269 -3.53 13.56 -23.22
CA GLN A 269 -2.53 12.77 -22.49
C GLN A 269 -2.77 12.81 -20.98
N HIS A 270 -2.37 11.75 -20.29
CA HIS A 270 -2.29 11.67 -18.84
C HIS A 270 -0.85 11.48 -18.40
N GLN A 271 -0.43 12.27 -17.43
CA GLN A 271 0.91 12.16 -16.86
C GLN A 271 1.04 10.88 -16.05
N LEU A 272 2.18 10.22 -16.23
CA LEU A 272 2.61 9.01 -15.54
C LEU A 272 4.00 9.24 -14.94
N PHE A 273 4.33 8.44 -13.93
CA PHE A 273 5.66 8.45 -13.35
C PHE A 273 6.20 7.03 -13.31
N LEU A 274 7.41 6.86 -13.80
CA LEU A 274 8.15 5.63 -13.70
C LEU A 274 9.07 5.72 -12.49
N GLU A 275 8.80 4.89 -11.49
CA GLU A 275 9.37 5.00 -10.15
C GLU A 275 10.18 3.73 -9.81
N PRO A 276 11.48 3.83 -9.40
CA PRO A 276 12.24 2.67 -8.94
C PRO A 276 11.61 2.02 -7.71
N GLU A 277 11.61 0.70 -7.66
CA GLU A 277 11.14 -0.05 -6.50
C GLU A 277 12.24 -0.36 -5.46
N GLY A 278 13.49 0.01 -5.75
CA GLY A 278 14.62 -0.17 -4.84
C GLY A 278 15.96 0.19 -5.48
N GLU A 279 17.02 0.19 -4.67
CA GLU A 279 18.36 0.56 -5.12
C GLU A 279 19.01 -0.45 -6.07
N THR A 280 18.65 -1.72 -5.95
CA THR A 280 19.34 -2.83 -6.63
C THR A 280 18.44 -3.64 -7.56
N THR A 281 17.16 -3.28 -7.66
CA THR A 281 16.23 -3.94 -8.57
C THR A 281 16.09 -3.18 -9.89
N GLN A 282 15.81 -3.92 -10.95
CA GLN A 282 15.42 -3.37 -12.25
C GLN A 282 13.89 -3.19 -12.37
N GLU A 283 13.16 -3.53 -11.32
CA GLU A 283 11.71 -3.42 -11.28
C GLU A 283 11.31 -1.95 -11.07
N LEU A 284 10.49 -1.44 -11.97
CA LEU A 284 9.93 -0.09 -11.93
C LEU A 284 8.41 -0.13 -11.78
N TYR A 285 7.88 0.80 -11.02
CA TYR A 285 6.45 1.00 -10.83
C TYR A 285 5.93 2.10 -11.75
N LEU A 286 4.90 1.81 -12.56
CA LEU A 286 4.28 2.80 -13.44
C LEU A 286 3.13 3.51 -12.71
N ASN A 287 3.46 4.56 -11.98
CA ASN A 287 2.48 5.34 -11.22
C ASN A 287 1.54 6.12 -12.14
N GLY A 288 0.25 6.05 -11.85
CA GLY A 288 -0.79 6.71 -12.63
C GLY A 288 -1.47 5.84 -13.68
N PHE A 289 -0.97 4.61 -13.91
CA PHE A 289 -1.49 3.63 -14.87
C PHE A 289 -2.09 2.39 -14.19
N SER A 290 -2.75 2.57 -13.03
CA SER A 290 -3.47 1.46 -12.40
C SER A 290 -4.66 1.05 -13.26
N SER A 291 -4.83 -0.24 -13.45
CA SER A 291 -5.94 -0.86 -14.18
C SER A 291 -6.87 -1.64 -13.25
N SER A 292 -8.05 -1.95 -13.74
CA SER A 292 -9.07 -2.73 -13.03
C SER A 292 -9.25 -4.09 -13.69
#